data_de92f724f970f002e463c007b241672e
#
_entry.id   de92f724f970f002e463c007b241672e
#
_cell.length_a   1.000
_cell.length_b   1.000
_cell.length_c   1.000
_cell.angle_alpha   90.00
_cell.angle_beta   90.00
_cell.angle_gamma   90.00
#
_symmetry.space_group_name_H-M   'P 1'
#
loop_
_entity.id
_entity.type
_entity.pdbx_description
1 polymer ?
#
loop_
_entity_poly.entity_id
_entity_poly.type
_entity_poly.pdbx_seq_one_letter_code
_entity_poly.pdbx_strand_id
1 'polypeptide(L)'
;MSTENPVPSAETVSTDPIDRVIRYHVQTKHHFNRYARALGYLDWANQPDPFRRFAGAPHIALPLLAPDEDPVSPAYDAIYQPGAVACQPVNVRSLSRFFEFALALSAWKKAGESEWALRSNPSSGNLHPTEGYVVLPQFDGLNLNPGLYHYASKEHGLELRAEFLAEQIARLLIPFPPGAFLFGLTSVHWREAWKYGERAFRYCNHDVGHAIGTARIAAAALGWNMALLDSLSQNTTAMLLGLHRVEDFSGVEPEHPDCLCVIWQGARGERPGVGKGESTIPLFLESSVVEALGRGTWHGKANKLSGEHGVEWDIIEEVATASWKQQAQRSVVSLPYPHIQEPPHALPLTPHGSLAGQIIRQRRSAVSFDGKTSLSASTFFRMMQMVMPQSDRPQLDRPMPWDVWPYEPAIHVLLFVHRVDGLKPGLYVLVRDLQKLSFIQQSMNPELTWTPVPGCPEGLPLYWLLEGDAKKLAIQVSCHQDIAGDGAFSFGMLAEFEGRLREGGAWWYPRLFWESGLLGQVLYLEAEAAGVRATGIGCFFDDPVHEIVAVKGLSLQSLYHFTIGGPMEDRRLMTLPPYGHVKREREESAEC
;
A
#
# COMPACT_ATOMS: atom_id res chain seq x y z
N MET A 1 -56.64 -14.34 18.81
CA MET A 1 -56.30 -13.56 17.60
C MET A 1 -54.81 -13.24 17.69
N SER A 2 -54.02 -14.09 17.07
CA SER A 2 -52.57 -13.95 16.98
C SER A 2 -52.25 -12.99 15.84
N THR A 3 -51.69 -11.85 16.16
CA THR A 3 -51.15 -10.90 15.17
C THR A 3 -49.77 -11.40 14.73
N GLU A 4 -49.72 -12.02 13.56
CA GLU A 4 -48.46 -12.29 12.87
C GLU A 4 -47.84 -10.95 12.44
N ASN A 5 -46.63 -10.67 12.96
CA ASN A 5 -45.80 -9.60 12.43
C ASN A 5 -45.36 -9.99 11.01
N PRO A 6 -45.48 -9.10 10.03
CA PRO A 6 -45.04 -9.40 8.68
C PRO A 6 -43.51 -9.58 8.67
N VAL A 7 -43.07 -10.70 8.13
CA VAL A 7 -41.65 -10.96 7.78
C VAL A 7 -41.23 -9.84 6.81
N PRO A 8 -40.10 -9.14 7.03
CA PRO A 8 -39.62 -8.16 6.07
C PRO A 8 -39.44 -8.83 4.71
N SER A 9 -40.06 -8.27 3.68
CA SER A 9 -39.87 -8.68 2.29
C SER A 9 -38.37 -8.69 1.97
N ALA A 10 -37.90 -9.74 1.36
CA ALA A 10 -36.52 -9.81 0.84
C ALA A 10 -36.25 -8.55 0.00
N GLU A 11 -35.42 -7.65 0.50
CA GLU A 11 -34.93 -6.52 -0.29
C GLU A 11 -34.29 -7.09 -1.54
N THR A 12 -34.78 -6.71 -2.70
CA THR A 12 -34.15 -7.05 -3.98
C THR A 12 -32.76 -6.47 -3.96
N VAL A 13 -31.76 -7.34 -3.86
CA VAL A 13 -30.34 -6.95 -3.86
C VAL A 13 -30.06 -6.18 -5.15
N SER A 14 -29.68 -4.91 -5.04
CA SER A 14 -29.33 -4.08 -6.19
C SER A 14 -28.26 -4.78 -7.03
N THR A 15 -28.46 -4.82 -8.34
CA THR A 15 -27.49 -5.35 -9.31
C THR A 15 -26.44 -4.31 -9.68
N ASP A 16 -26.63 -3.03 -9.33
CA ASP A 16 -25.68 -1.95 -9.57
C ASP A 16 -24.39 -2.19 -8.75
N PRO A 17 -23.22 -2.28 -9.39
CA PRO A 17 -21.95 -2.44 -8.71
C PRO A 17 -21.66 -1.35 -7.67
N ILE A 18 -22.05 -0.11 -7.91
CA ILE A 18 -21.82 1.02 -6.98
C ILE A 18 -22.65 0.82 -5.70
N ASP A 19 -23.92 0.45 -5.83
CA ASP A 19 -24.78 0.21 -4.66
C ASP A 19 -24.33 -1.00 -3.85
N ARG A 20 -23.80 -2.05 -4.51
CA ARG A 20 -23.19 -3.22 -3.82
C ARG A 20 -21.97 -2.81 -3.01
N VAL A 21 -21.10 -1.99 -3.57
CA VAL A 21 -19.90 -1.45 -2.87
C VAL A 21 -20.32 -0.55 -1.71
N ILE A 22 -21.28 0.34 -1.89
CA ILE A 22 -21.80 1.21 -0.83
C ILE A 22 -22.43 0.37 0.29
N ARG A 23 -23.23 -0.64 -0.05
CA ARG A 23 -23.82 -1.58 0.92
C ARG A 23 -22.73 -2.29 1.73
N TYR A 24 -21.71 -2.85 1.07
CA TYR A 24 -20.54 -3.45 1.74
C TYR A 24 -19.89 -2.45 2.70
N HIS A 25 -19.62 -1.21 2.23
CA HIS A 25 -19.00 -0.18 3.05
C HIS A 25 -19.83 0.10 4.32
N VAL A 26 -21.13 0.30 4.19
CA VAL A 26 -22.03 0.58 5.33
C VAL A 26 -22.14 -0.63 6.27
N GLN A 27 -22.29 -1.84 5.73
CA GLN A 27 -22.42 -3.06 6.53
C GLN A 27 -21.18 -3.36 7.36
N THR A 28 -19.99 -3.07 6.82
CA THR A 28 -18.70 -3.35 7.47
C THR A 28 -18.15 -2.20 8.32
N LYS A 29 -18.94 -1.15 8.59
CA LYS A 29 -18.60 -0.11 9.57
C LYS A 29 -18.60 -0.68 10.99
N HIS A 30 -17.66 -0.20 11.81
CA HIS A 30 -17.70 -0.37 13.25
C HIS A 30 -18.41 0.80 13.92
N HIS A 31 -19.24 0.49 14.92
CA HIS A 31 -19.95 1.43 15.77
C HIS A 31 -19.66 1.11 17.23
N PHE A 32 -19.92 2.02 18.15
CA PHE A 32 -19.67 1.80 19.59
C PHE A 32 -20.37 0.55 20.15
N ASN A 33 -21.51 0.18 19.60
CA ASN A 33 -22.35 -0.95 20.04
C ASN A 33 -22.40 -2.12 19.06
N ARG A 34 -21.71 -2.01 17.91
CA ARG A 34 -21.71 -3.04 16.86
C ARG A 34 -20.42 -3.01 16.05
N TYR A 35 -19.74 -4.13 16.01
CA TYR A 35 -18.62 -4.35 15.08
C TYR A 35 -19.12 -5.03 13.79
N ALA A 36 -18.36 -4.91 12.71
CA ALA A 36 -18.55 -5.75 11.52
C ALA A 36 -18.44 -7.22 11.92
N ARG A 37 -19.18 -8.10 11.21
CA ARG A 37 -19.21 -9.53 11.52
C ARG A 37 -17.81 -10.14 11.38
N ALA A 38 -17.41 -10.89 12.42
CA ALA A 38 -16.21 -11.72 12.48
C ALA A 38 -16.53 -12.94 13.34
N LEU A 39 -15.64 -13.93 13.40
CA LEU A 39 -15.85 -15.13 14.20
C LEU A 39 -16.00 -14.84 15.73
N GLY A 40 -15.47 -13.72 16.20
CA GLY A 40 -15.47 -13.38 17.63
C GLY A 40 -14.40 -14.11 18.46
N TYR A 41 -13.69 -15.05 17.84
CA TYR A 41 -12.52 -15.74 18.39
C TYR A 41 -11.50 -16.01 17.28
N LEU A 42 -10.26 -16.33 17.65
CA LEU A 42 -9.21 -16.68 16.68
C LEU A 42 -9.03 -18.21 16.69
N ASP A 43 -9.30 -18.81 15.54
CA ASP A 43 -9.06 -20.23 15.29
C ASP A 43 -7.59 -20.46 14.92
N TRP A 44 -6.72 -20.45 15.92
CA TRP A 44 -5.27 -20.59 15.74
C TRP A 44 -4.84 -21.87 15.04
N ALA A 45 -5.64 -22.95 15.12
CA ALA A 45 -5.34 -24.21 14.43
C ALA A 45 -5.43 -24.06 12.90
N ASN A 46 -6.24 -23.12 12.43
CA ASN A 46 -6.46 -22.82 11.02
C ASN A 46 -5.94 -21.43 10.61
N GLN A 47 -4.99 -20.85 11.39
CA GLN A 47 -4.35 -19.60 10.99
C GLN A 47 -3.72 -19.77 9.62
N PRO A 48 -4.03 -18.91 8.65
CA PRO A 48 -3.47 -19.03 7.30
C PRO A 48 -1.96 -18.82 7.30
N ASP A 49 -1.25 -19.65 6.55
CA ASP A 49 0.17 -19.46 6.26
C ASP A 49 0.35 -18.13 5.51
N PRO A 50 1.19 -17.21 6.01
CA PRO A 50 1.47 -15.94 5.32
C PRO A 50 2.34 -16.10 4.07
N PHE A 51 2.70 -17.33 3.69
CA PHE A 51 3.61 -17.63 2.60
C PHE A 51 2.95 -18.46 1.50
N ARG A 52 2.54 -17.78 0.41
CA ARG A 52 2.14 -18.45 -0.82
C ARG A 52 3.36 -19.08 -1.48
N ARG A 53 3.21 -20.31 -1.98
CA ARG A 53 4.19 -21.04 -2.76
C ARG A 53 3.49 -21.74 -3.91
N PHE A 54 4.23 -21.97 -4.98
CA PHE A 54 3.74 -22.72 -6.14
C PHE A 54 4.53 -24.03 -6.30
N ALA A 55 4.00 -25.10 -5.72
CA ALA A 55 4.63 -26.41 -5.73
C ALA A 55 4.85 -26.93 -7.16
N GLY A 56 6.10 -27.29 -7.49
CA GLY A 56 6.50 -27.72 -8.82
C GLY A 56 6.93 -26.60 -9.77
N ALA A 57 6.86 -25.32 -9.35
CA ALA A 57 7.47 -24.23 -10.10
C ALA A 57 9.01 -24.22 -9.90
N PRO A 58 9.81 -24.02 -10.97
CA PRO A 58 11.25 -23.81 -10.81
C PRO A 58 11.54 -22.64 -9.87
N HIS A 59 12.37 -22.87 -8.86
CA HIS A 59 12.73 -21.87 -7.85
C HIS A 59 14.14 -21.32 -8.11
N ILE A 60 14.26 -20.00 -8.11
CA ILE A 60 15.50 -19.24 -8.28
C ILE A 60 15.79 -18.48 -7.00
N ALA A 61 16.82 -18.87 -6.28
CA ALA A 61 17.24 -18.16 -5.07
C ALA A 61 17.84 -16.79 -5.42
N LEU A 62 17.34 -15.73 -4.77
CA LEU A 62 17.93 -14.41 -4.82
C LEU A 62 19.07 -14.30 -3.80
N PRO A 63 20.16 -13.56 -4.09
CA PRO A 63 21.25 -13.38 -3.14
C PRO A 63 20.80 -12.60 -1.91
N LEU A 64 21.21 -13.03 -0.72
CA LEU A 64 21.03 -12.28 0.53
C LEU A 64 22.19 -11.29 0.67
N LEU A 65 21.95 -10.04 0.28
CA LEU A 65 22.99 -9.00 0.23
C LEU A 65 23.22 -8.36 1.61
N ALA A 66 24.48 -8.22 2.00
CA ALA A 66 24.84 -7.40 3.16
C ALA A 66 24.54 -5.91 2.88
N PRO A 67 24.38 -5.07 3.93
CA PRO A 67 24.05 -3.65 3.76
C PRO A 67 25.06 -2.85 2.93
N ASP A 68 26.32 -3.25 2.95
CA ASP A 68 27.46 -2.65 2.25
C ASP A 68 27.78 -3.31 0.89
N GLU A 69 27.04 -4.35 0.49
CA GLU A 69 27.17 -4.97 -0.82
C GLU A 69 26.35 -4.25 -1.89
N ASP A 70 26.91 -4.19 -3.10
CA ASP A 70 26.21 -3.61 -4.26
C ASP A 70 24.94 -4.36 -4.67
N PRO A 71 23.86 -3.62 -5.02
CA PRO A 71 23.72 -2.17 -4.94
C PRO A 71 23.65 -1.66 -3.50
N VAL A 72 24.53 -0.72 -3.15
CA VAL A 72 24.54 -0.10 -1.83
C VAL A 72 23.34 0.83 -1.69
N SER A 73 22.73 0.82 -0.50
CA SER A 73 21.59 1.69 -0.21
C SER A 73 21.99 3.17 -0.21
N PRO A 74 21.25 4.04 -0.93
CA PRO A 74 21.49 5.49 -0.89
C PRO A 74 21.06 6.11 0.45
N ALA A 75 21.46 7.36 0.69
CA ALA A 75 20.90 8.16 1.77
C ALA A 75 19.37 8.30 1.60
N TYR A 76 18.63 8.31 2.71
CA TYR A 76 17.16 8.35 2.67
C TYR A 76 16.64 9.60 1.97
N ASP A 77 17.20 10.77 2.27
CA ASP A 77 16.75 12.01 1.61
C ASP A 77 17.09 12.06 0.11
N ALA A 78 18.12 11.33 -0.33
CA ALA A 78 18.52 11.30 -1.73
C ALA A 78 17.47 10.62 -2.63
N ILE A 79 16.71 9.64 -2.11
CA ILE A 79 15.68 8.96 -2.92
C ILE A 79 14.56 9.90 -3.38
N TYR A 80 14.35 11.00 -2.67
CA TYR A 80 13.34 12.02 -3.00
C TYR A 80 13.84 13.10 -3.96
N GLN A 81 15.14 13.13 -4.22
CA GLN A 81 15.77 14.13 -5.10
C GLN A 81 15.99 13.54 -6.51
N PRO A 82 15.41 14.15 -7.56
CA PRO A 82 15.63 13.69 -8.93
C PRO A 82 17.12 13.62 -9.29
N GLY A 83 17.56 12.47 -9.83
CA GLY A 83 18.96 12.27 -10.28
C GLY A 83 19.99 12.07 -9.17
N ALA A 84 19.63 12.14 -7.88
CA ALA A 84 20.59 11.96 -6.78
C ALA A 84 21.00 10.49 -6.55
N VAL A 85 20.19 9.52 -7.01
CA VAL A 85 20.48 8.10 -6.94
C VAL A 85 20.92 7.60 -8.31
N ALA A 86 22.13 7.03 -8.40
CA ALA A 86 22.63 6.43 -9.64
C ALA A 86 21.77 5.24 -10.06
N CYS A 87 21.36 5.20 -11.34
CA CYS A 87 20.56 4.12 -11.88
C CYS A 87 21.34 2.81 -11.90
N GLN A 88 20.80 1.79 -11.24
CA GLN A 88 21.37 0.45 -11.22
C GLN A 88 20.89 -0.37 -12.43
N PRO A 89 21.75 -1.19 -13.07
CA PRO A 89 21.30 -2.11 -14.10
C PRO A 89 20.38 -3.18 -13.51
N VAL A 90 19.39 -3.65 -14.30
CA VAL A 90 18.55 -4.78 -13.88
C VAL A 90 19.34 -6.07 -13.98
N ASN A 91 19.66 -6.66 -12.85
CA ASN A 91 20.32 -7.95 -12.71
C ASN A 91 19.83 -8.65 -11.44
N VAL A 92 20.32 -9.86 -11.16
CA VAL A 92 19.85 -10.66 -10.02
C VAL A 92 20.09 -9.96 -8.67
N ARG A 93 21.16 -9.16 -8.53
CA ARG A 93 21.48 -8.44 -7.29
C ARG A 93 20.55 -7.24 -7.10
N SER A 94 20.33 -6.45 -8.16
CA SER A 94 19.42 -5.29 -8.08
C SER A 94 17.96 -5.73 -7.92
N LEU A 95 17.52 -6.83 -8.53
CA LEU A 95 16.21 -7.45 -8.28
C LEU A 95 16.09 -7.95 -6.84
N SER A 96 17.13 -8.59 -6.31
CA SER A 96 17.17 -8.99 -4.90
C SER A 96 16.99 -7.79 -3.98
N ARG A 97 17.74 -6.71 -4.21
CA ARG A 97 17.64 -5.49 -3.41
C ARG A 97 16.28 -4.80 -3.55
N PHE A 98 15.69 -4.83 -4.75
CA PHE A 98 14.34 -4.34 -4.96
C PHE A 98 13.33 -5.08 -4.08
N PHE A 99 13.33 -6.42 -4.12
CA PHE A 99 12.42 -7.21 -3.31
C PHE A 99 12.70 -7.09 -1.81
N GLU A 100 13.98 -6.99 -1.41
CA GLU A 100 14.36 -6.76 -0.02
C GLU A 100 13.71 -5.50 0.56
N PHE A 101 13.65 -4.44 -0.23
CA PHE A 101 13.04 -3.17 0.20
C PHE A 101 11.53 -3.13 0.00
N ALA A 102 10.98 -3.91 -0.92
CA ALA A 102 9.55 -3.89 -1.24
C ALA A 102 8.74 -4.87 -0.37
N LEU A 103 9.02 -6.19 -0.46
CA LEU A 103 8.12 -7.24 0.04
C LEU A 103 8.82 -8.30 0.92
N ALA A 104 10.15 -8.23 1.08
CA ALA A 104 10.90 -9.23 1.80
C ALA A 104 10.65 -9.23 3.31
N LEU A 105 11.08 -10.30 3.96
CA LEU A 105 11.13 -10.36 5.42
C LEU A 105 12.08 -9.28 5.93
N SER A 106 11.65 -8.58 6.97
CA SER A 106 12.47 -7.57 7.66
C SER A 106 12.96 -8.03 9.03
N ALA A 107 12.27 -8.99 9.66
CA ALA A 107 12.66 -9.67 10.89
C ALA A 107 11.73 -10.84 11.17
N TRP A 108 12.13 -11.69 12.13
CA TRP A 108 11.23 -12.54 12.89
C TRP A 108 11.06 -11.98 14.31
N LYS A 109 9.85 -12.08 14.85
CA LYS A 109 9.57 -11.83 16.26
C LYS A 109 9.30 -13.16 16.95
N LYS A 110 9.78 -13.28 18.19
CA LYS A 110 9.56 -14.46 19.02
C LYS A 110 9.13 -14.06 20.43
N ALA A 111 8.09 -14.75 20.93
CA ALA A 111 7.60 -14.63 22.30
C ALA A 111 7.29 -16.04 22.82
N GLY A 112 8.09 -16.56 23.75
CA GLY A 112 7.97 -17.96 24.18
C GLY A 112 8.15 -18.92 23.01
N GLU A 113 7.16 -19.78 22.78
CA GLU A 113 7.15 -20.73 21.65
C GLU A 113 6.57 -20.15 20.35
N SER A 114 5.94 -18.97 20.42
CA SER A 114 5.34 -18.34 19.23
C SER A 114 6.38 -17.54 18.47
N GLU A 115 6.40 -17.71 17.13
CA GLU A 115 7.27 -16.98 16.22
C GLU A 115 6.48 -16.52 15.00
N TRP A 116 6.72 -15.27 14.55
CA TRP A 116 6.05 -14.72 13.37
C TRP A 116 6.97 -13.78 12.58
N ALA A 117 6.80 -13.79 11.27
CA ALA A 117 7.57 -12.96 10.35
C ALA A 117 7.01 -11.54 10.26
N LEU A 118 7.91 -10.58 10.05
CA LEU A 118 7.58 -9.20 9.66
C LEU A 118 8.14 -8.93 8.27
N ARG A 119 7.42 -8.16 7.45
CA ARG A 119 7.86 -7.77 6.10
C ARG A 119 8.23 -6.28 6.04
N SER A 120 8.92 -5.88 4.96
CA SER A 120 9.22 -4.48 4.65
C SER A 120 7.95 -3.66 4.44
N ASN A 121 6.94 -4.21 3.76
CA ASN A 121 5.58 -3.65 3.72
C ASN A 121 4.81 -4.03 5.00
N PRO A 122 4.16 -3.06 5.68
CA PRO A 122 3.28 -3.37 6.81
C PRO A 122 2.04 -4.13 6.34
N SER A 123 1.42 -4.86 7.25
CA SER A 123 0.17 -5.57 6.98
C SER A 123 -0.75 -5.50 8.19
N SER A 124 -2.04 -5.39 7.93
CA SER A 124 -3.09 -5.44 8.94
C SER A 124 -3.02 -6.76 9.70
N GLY A 125 -2.94 -6.69 11.03
CA GLY A 125 -2.80 -7.89 11.86
C GLY A 125 -1.58 -8.77 11.59
N ASN A 126 -0.63 -8.34 10.76
CA ASN A 126 0.55 -9.08 10.30
C ASN A 126 0.19 -10.39 9.56
N LEU A 127 -0.86 -10.35 8.73
CA LEU A 127 -1.40 -11.52 8.02
C LEU A 127 -0.91 -11.62 6.57
N HIS A 128 -0.37 -10.54 6.04
CA HIS A 128 0.31 -10.44 4.74
C HIS A 128 -0.50 -11.01 3.57
N PRO A 129 -1.71 -10.48 3.29
CA PRO A 129 -2.56 -10.94 2.19
C PRO A 129 -1.95 -10.67 0.81
N THR A 130 -1.06 -9.70 0.70
CA THR A 130 -0.50 -9.22 -0.57
C THR A 130 0.66 -10.08 -1.04
N GLU A 131 0.55 -10.59 -2.29
CA GLU A 131 1.61 -11.31 -3.00
C GLU A 131 2.19 -10.45 -4.14
N GLY A 132 3.44 -10.72 -4.53
CA GLY A 132 4.16 -9.97 -5.54
C GLY A 132 4.63 -10.81 -6.71
N TYR A 133 4.51 -10.25 -7.91
CA TYR A 133 4.90 -10.87 -9.16
C TYR A 133 5.75 -9.94 -10.01
N VAL A 134 6.61 -10.50 -10.87
CA VAL A 134 7.32 -9.74 -11.91
C VAL A 134 7.20 -10.44 -13.26
N VAL A 135 6.98 -9.65 -14.33
CA VAL A 135 7.12 -10.10 -15.71
C VAL A 135 8.43 -9.56 -16.23
N LEU A 136 9.39 -10.45 -16.42
CA LEU A 136 10.76 -10.09 -16.80
C LEU A 136 11.01 -10.41 -18.27
N PRO A 137 11.48 -9.43 -19.07
CA PRO A 137 12.06 -9.72 -20.39
C PRO A 137 13.47 -10.32 -20.23
N GLN A 138 14.10 -10.66 -21.34
CA GLN A 138 15.53 -11.00 -21.34
C GLN A 138 16.34 -9.74 -21.01
N PHE A 139 17.16 -9.80 -19.98
CA PHE A 139 18.14 -8.77 -19.63
C PHE A 139 19.56 -9.32 -19.75
N ASP A 140 20.48 -8.52 -20.24
CA ASP A 140 21.90 -8.85 -20.22
C ASP A 140 22.39 -8.98 -18.75
N GLY A 141 23.03 -10.10 -18.44
CA GLY A 141 23.50 -10.39 -17.07
C GLY A 141 22.43 -10.92 -16.12
N LEU A 142 21.19 -11.11 -16.58
CA LEU A 142 20.15 -11.80 -15.85
C LEU A 142 19.95 -13.19 -16.47
N ASN A 143 20.51 -14.22 -15.85
CA ASN A 143 20.39 -15.61 -16.33
C ASN A 143 19.02 -16.21 -15.97
N LEU A 144 17.94 -15.50 -16.31
CA LEU A 144 16.56 -15.94 -16.15
C LEU A 144 15.86 -15.94 -17.50
N ASN A 145 15.02 -16.92 -17.72
CA ASN A 145 14.16 -16.97 -18.92
C ASN A 145 13.15 -15.82 -18.90
N PRO A 146 12.78 -15.25 -20.06
CA PRO A 146 11.66 -14.34 -20.13
C PRO A 146 10.38 -14.99 -19.59
N GLY A 147 9.69 -14.35 -18.65
CA GLY A 147 8.55 -15.02 -18.03
C GLY A 147 7.89 -14.24 -16.90
N LEU A 148 6.87 -14.87 -16.32
CA LEU A 148 6.21 -14.45 -15.09
C LEU A 148 6.82 -15.18 -13.91
N TYR A 149 7.16 -14.43 -12.87
CA TYR A 149 7.72 -14.95 -11.63
C TYR A 149 6.90 -14.48 -10.43
N HIS A 150 6.61 -15.40 -9.50
CA HIS A 150 6.08 -15.09 -8.18
C HIS A 150 7.25 -14.89 -7.20
N TYR A 151 7.15 -13.92 -6.29
CA TYR A 151 8.15 -13.68 -5.26
C TYR A 151 7.86 -14.50 -3.99
N ALA A 152 8.67 -15.54 -3.77
CA ALA A 152 8.63 -16.37 -2.56
C ALA A 152 9.37 -15.67 -1.40
N SER A 153 8.65 -14.92 -0.59
CA SER A 153 9.23 -14.03 0.42
C SER A 153 9.95 -14.76 1.56
N LYS A 154 9.52 -15.97 1.92
CA LYS A 154 10.15 -16.77 2.98
C LYS A 154 11.55 -17.22 2.62
N GLU A 155 11.73 -17.64 1.38
CA GLU A 155 12.98 -18.16 0.84
C GLU A 155 13.86 -17.07 0.20
N HIS A 156 13.32 -15.87 0.04
CA HIS A 156 13.92 -14.80 -0.76
C HIS A 156 14.31 -15.31 -2.15
N GLY A 157 13.30 -15.65 -2.93
CA GLY A 157 13.49 -16.26 -4.24
C GLY A 157 12.34 -15.96 -5.19
N LEU A 158 12.52 -16.36 -6.44
CA LEU A 158 11.53 -16.26 -7.51
C LEU A 158 11.07 -17.66 -7.91
N GLU A 159 9.76 -17.84 -8.06
CA GLU A 159 9.14 -19.05 -8.60
C GLU A 159 8.67 -18.76 -10.02
N LEU A 160 9.23 -19.46 -11.02
CA LEU A 160 8.83 -19.30 -12.42
C LEU A 160 7.42 -19.86 -12.61
N ARG A 161 6.45 -18.96 -12.81
CA ARG A 161 5.04 -19.30 -13.03
C ARG A 161 4.71 -19.56 -14.49
N ALA A 162 5.32 -18.80 -15.40
CA ALA A 162 5.13 -19.00 -16.82
C ALA A 162 6.39 -18.64 -17.60
N GLU A 163 6.70 -19.45 -18.62
CA GLU A 163 7.70 -19.12 -19.63
C GLU A 163 7.03 -18.47 -20.83
N PHE A 164 7.61 -17.39 -21.32
CA PHE A 164 7.13 -16.65 -22.47
C PHE A 164 8.23 -16.54 -23.53
N LEU A 165 7.82 -16.49 -24.79
CA LEU A 165 8.79 -16.21 -25.85
C LEU A 165 9.31 -14.76 -25.71
N ALA A 166 10.63 -14.58 -25.89
CA ALA A 166 11.27 -13.28 -25.76
C ALA A 166 10.61 -12.20 -26.65
N GLU A 167 10.21 -12.57 -27.87
CA GLU A 167 9.50 -11.69 -28.80
C GLU A 167 8.09 -11.30 -28.31
N GLN A 168 7.39 -12.16 -27.60
CA GLN A 168 6.07 -11.85 -27.02
C GLN A 168 6.19 -10.82 -25.90
N ILE A 169 7.15 -11.00 -24.98
CA ILE A 169 7.40 -10.02 -23.91
C ILE A 169 7.93 -8.71 -24.50
N ALA A 170 8.86 -8.76 -25.46
CA ALA A 170 9.34 -7.58 -26.13
C ALA A 170 8.19 -6.78 -26.75
N ARG A 171 7.23 -7.47 -27.40
CA ARG A 171 6.02 -6.85 -27.94
C ARG A 171 5.12 -6.27 -26.85
N LEU A 172 4.96 -6.95 -25.70
CA LEU A 172 4.20 -6.44 -24.56
C LEU A 172 4.78 -5.12 -24.03
N LEU A 173 6.12 -5.01 -24.04
CA LEU A 173 6.84 -3.88 -23.45
C LEU A 173 7.18 -2.76 -24.43
N ILE A 174 6.87 -2.92 -25.74
CA ILE A 174 7.10 -1.86 -26.77
C ILE A 174 6.59 -0.47 -26.33
N PRO A 175 5.41 -0.33 -25.67
CA PRO A 175 4.92 0.98 -25.28
C PRO A 175 5.76 1.68 -24.21
N PHE A 176 6.62 0.95 -23.50
CA PHE A 176 7.34 1.45 -22.33
C PHE A 176 8.79 1.79 -22.65
N PRO A 177 9.48 2.56 -21.78
CA PRO A 177 10.89 2.87 -21.94
C PRO A 177 11.76 1.61 -22.04
N PRO A 178 12.92 1.68 -22.74
CA PRO A 178 13.87 0.56 -22.80
C PRO A 178 14.27 0.07 -21.40
N GLY A 179 14.41 -1.24 -21.25
CA GLY A 179 14.73 -1.87 -19.97
C GLY A 179 13.57 -1.92 -18.96
N ALA A 180 12.33 -1.71 -19.45
CA ALA A 180 11.14 -1.86 -18.62
C ALA A 180 10.83 -3.33 -18.31
N PHE A 181 10.20 -3.53 -17.14
CA PHE A 181 9.57 -4.78 -16.73
C PHE A 181 8.30 -4.49 -15.95
N LEU A 182 7.45 -5.51 -15.72
CA LEU A 182 6.22 -5.29 -14.98
C LEU A 182 6.32 -5.86 -13.57
N PHE A 183 5.69 -5.17 -12.62
CA PHE A 183 5.52 -5.61 -11.24
C PHE A 183 4.03 -5.68 -10.92
N GLY A 184 3.56 -6.83 -10.44
CA GLY A 184 2.15 -7.07 -10.13
C GLY A 184 1.93 -7.35 -8.65
N LEU A 185 0.77 -6.93 -8.15
CA LEU A 185 0.29 -7.25 -6.80
C LEU A 185 -1.05 -7.97 -6.89
N THR A 186 -1.23 -8.92 -5.96
CA THR A 186 -2.47 -9.69 -5.77
C THR A 186 -2.77 -9.81 -4.30
N SER A 187 -4.02 -10.12 -3.95
CA SER A 187 -4.44 -10.35 -2.57
C SER A 187 -5.08 -11.71 -2.37
N VAL A 188 -4.72 -12.39 -1.28
CA VAL A 188 -5.43 -13.56 -0.74
C VAL A 188 -6.34 -13.08 0.38
N HIS A 189 -7.63 -12.84 0.05
CA HIS A 189 -8.58 -12.23 0.99
C HIS A 189 -8.78 -13.07 2.26
N TRP A 190 -8.66 -14.40 2.16
CA TRP A 190 -8.84 -15.31 3.30
C TRP A 190 -7.87 -15.01 4.45
N ARG A 191 -6.64 -14.59 4.19
CA ARG A 191 -5.68 -14.27 5.26
C ARG A 191 -6.22 -13.20 6.21
N GLU A 192 -6.84 -12.15 5.69
CA GLU A 192 -7.48 -11.11 6.50
C GLU A 192 -8.85 -11.56 7.03
N ALA A 193 -9.62 -12.32 6.24
CA ALA A 193 -10.96 -12.79 6.61
C ALA A 193 -10.94 -13.73 7.80
N TRP A 194 -9.90 -14.55 7.94
CA TRP A 194 -9.68 -15.42 9.09
C TRP A 194 -9.76 -14.65 10.44
N LYS A 195 -9.24 -13.43 10.47
CA LYS A 195 -9.20 -12.61 11.69
C LYS A 195 -10.30 -11.57 11.75
N TYR A 196 -10.60 -10.92 10.63
CA TYR A 196 -11.40 -9.71 10.58
C TYR A 196 -12.77 -9.90 9.92
N GLY A 197 -13.08 -11.13 9.47
CA GLY A 197 -14.37 -11.45 8.87
C GLY A 197 -14.71 -10.55 7.70
N GLU A 198 -15.94 -10.04 7.67
CA GLU A 198 -16.47 -9.24 6.55
C GLU A 198 -15.66 -7.96 6.25
N ARG A 199 -14.93 -7.40 7.23
CA ARG A 199 -14.14 -6.18 7.03
C ARG A 199 -12.81 -6.41 6.28
N ALA A 200 -12.43 -7.67 6.04
CA ALA A 200 -11.14 -8.08 5.48
C ALA A 200 -10.79 -7.40 4.14
N PHE A 201 -11.75 -7.21 3.23
CA PHE A 201 -11.49 -6.57 1.94
C PHE A 201 -10.90 -5.16 2.08
N ARG A 202 -11.31 -4.38 3.10
CA ARG A 202 -10.73 -3.07 3.38
C ARG A 202 -9.25 -3.18 3.76
N TYR A 203 -8.92 -4.16 4.61
CA TYR A 203 -7.56 -4.38 5.10
C TYR A 203 -6.63 -4.85 3.98
N CYS A 204 -7.07 -5.79 3.14
CA CYS A 204 -6.31 -6.20 1.96
C CYS A 204 -5.95 -5.00 1.09
N ASN A 205 -6.89 -4.10 0.86
CA ASN A 205 -6.64 -2.92 0.03
C ASN A 205 -5.74 -1.87 0.70
N HIS A 206 -5.75 -1.72 2.04
CA HIS A 206 -4.72 -0.92 2.72
C HIS A 206 -3.33 -1.50 2.49
N ASP A 207 -3.19 -2.82 2.62
CA ASP A 207 -1.91 -3.53 2.45
C ASP A 207 -1.38 -3.39 1.02
N VAL A 208 -2.25 -3.44 0.00
CA VAL A 208 -1.88 -3.14 -1.40
C VAL A 208 -1.34 -1.72 -1.53
N GLY A 209 -1.99 -0.73 -0.91
CA GLY A 209 -1.50 0.66 -0.91
C GLY A 209 -0.11 0.80 -0.27
N HIS A 210 0.10 0.14 0.86
CA HIS A 210 1.43 0.05 1.49
C HIS A 210 2.45 -0.62 0.56
N ALA A 211 2.08 -1.71 -0.12
CA ALA A 211 2.96 -2.44 -1.04
C ALA A 211 3.33 -1.61 -2.28
N ILE A 212 2.39 -0.84 -2.85
CA ILE A 212 2.68 0.13 -3.92
C ILE A 212 3.72 1.15 -3.43
N GLY A 213 3.54 1.69 -2.23
CA GLY A 213 4.46 2.64 -1.62
C GLY A 213 5.86 2.07 -1.40
N THR A 214 5.97 0.87 -0.82
CA THR A 214 7.28 0.22 -0.62
C THR A 214 7.97 -0.11 -1.93
N ALA A 215 7.23 -0.61 -2.93
CA ALA A 215 7.78 -0.92 -4.25
C ALA A 215 8.30 0.35 -4.96
N ARG A 216 7.54 1.48 -4.91
CA ARG A 216 8.00 2.75 -5.49
C ARG A 216 9.27 3.27 -4.82
N ILE A 217 9.35 3.18 -3.50
CA ILE A 217 10.52 3.59 -2.71
C ILE A 217 11.71 2.66 -2.97
N ALA A 218 11.47 1.35 -3.08
CA ALA A 218 12.49 0.37 -3.45
C ALA A 218 13.06 0.65 -4.86
N ALA A 219 12.20 0.96 -5.83
CA ALA A 219 12.62 1.37 -7.17
C ALA A 219 13.46 2.66 -7.12
N ALA A 220 13.04 3.68 -6.35
CA ALA A 220 13.79 4.92 -6.20
C ALA A 220 15.18 4.70 -5.57
N ALA A 221 15.29 3.78 -4.61
CA ALA A 221 16.57 3.42 -4.00
C ALA A 221 17.56 2.76 -4.97
N LEU A 222 17.08 2.31 -6.13
CA LEU A 222 17.88 1.76 -7.24
C LEU A 222 18.02 2.72 -8.44
N GLY A 223 17.48 3.94 -8.30
CA GLY A 223 17.44 4.90 -9.41
C GLY A 223 16.49 4.50 -10.53
N TRP A 224 15.47 3.68 -10.22
CA TRP A 224 14.44 3.25 -11.16
C TRP A 224 13.17 4.08 -11.00
N ASN A 225 12.42 4.19 -12.09
CA ASN A 225 11.10 4.79 -12.12
C ASN A 225 10.03 3.72 -12.04
N MET A 226 8.82 4.11 -11.61
CA MET A 226 7.67 3.21 -11.52
C MET A 226 6.37 3.98 -11.74
N ALA A 227 5.44 3.40 -12.49
CA ALA A 227 4.10 3.97 -12.71
C ALA A 227 3.04 2.88 -12.61
N LEU A 228 1.90 3.22 -12.01
CA LEU A 228 0.74 2.33 -11.93
C LEU A 228 0.04 2.27 -13.30
N LEU A 229 -0.21 1.05 -13.79
CA LEU A 229 -0.93 0.78 -15.04
C LEU A 229 -2.43 0.72 -14.78
N ASP A 230 -3.04 1.85 -14.45
CA ASP A 230 -4.45 1.89 -14.09
C ASP A 230 -5.41 1.75 -15.28
N SER A 231 -4.94 1.83 -16.50
CA SER A 231 -5.77 1.65 -17.70
C SER A 231 -6.25 0.21 -17.94
N LEU A 232 -5.75 -0.75 -17.16
CA LEU A 232 -6.04 -2.17 -17.35
C LEU A 232 -7.37 -2.56 -16.72
N SER A 233 -8.06 -3.54 -17.34
CA SER A 233 -9.13 -4.26 -16.66
C SER A 233 -8.56 -5.28 -15.67
N GLN A 234 -9.33 -5.63 -14.65
CA GLN A 234 -8.94 -6.70 -13.72
C GLN A 234 -8.75 -8.04 -14.44
N ASN A 235 -9.55 -8.31 -15.48
CA ASN A 235 -9.38 -9.53 -16.29
C ASN A 235 -8.01 -9.56 -16.99
N THR A 236 -7.56 -8.44 -17.54
CA THR A 236 -6.23 -8.33 -18.16
C THR A 236 -5.13 -8.57 -17.12
N THR A 237 -5.26 -7.98 -15.94
CA THR A 237 -4.34 -8.19 -14.82
C THR A 237 -4.34 -9.65 -14.36
N ALA A 238 -5.52 -10.25 -14.17
CA ALA A 238 -5.65 -11.66 -13.78
C ALA A 238 -5.02 -12.60 -14.81
N MET A 239 -5.23 -12.33 -16.11
CA MET A 239 -4.68 -13.15 -17.18
C MET A 239 -3.15 -13.09 -17.21
N LEU A 240 -2.56 -11.91 -17.10
CA LEU A 240 -1.11 -11.73 -17.12
C LEU A 240 -0.43 -12.38 -15.90
N LEU A 241 -1.07 -12.29 -14.72
CA LEU A 241 -0.54 -12.86 -13.46
C LEU A 241 -0.91 -14.35 -13.27
N GLY A 242 -1.62 -14.97 -14.22
CA GLY A 242 -1.97 -16.39 -14.15
C GLY A 242 -3.13 -16.74 -13.22
N LEU A 243 -3.88 -15.73 -12.74
CA LEU A 243 -5.00 -15.95 -11.80
C LEU A 243 -6.26 -16.50 -12.50
N HIS A 244 -6.32 -16.46 -13.83
CA HIS A 244 -7.35 -17.10 -14.65
C HIS A 244 -7.24 -18.62 -14.67
N ARG A 245 -6.13 -19.19 -14.17
CA ARG A 245 -5.82 -20.61 -14.18
C ARG A 245 -6.40 -21.29 -12.94
N VAL A 246 -7.71 -21.53 -12.98
CA VAL A 246 -8.46 -22.11 -11.86
C VAL A 246 -7.86 -23.45 -11.39
N GLU A 247 -7.28 -24.23 -12.31
CA GLU A 247 -6.65 -25.53 -12.03
C GLU A 247 -5.38 -25.40 -11.15
N ASP A 248 -4.71 -24.24 -11.16
CA ASP A 248 -3.52 -23.98 -10.33
C ASP A 248 -3.89 -23.63 -8.88
N PHE A 249 -5.16 -23.26 -8.64
CA PHE A 249 -5.71 -22.92 -7.33
C PHE A 249 -6.81 -23.90 -6.86
N SER A 250 -6.88 -25.09 -7.47
CA SER A 250 -7.93 -26.05 -7.13
C SER A 250 -7.80 -26.58 -5.70
N GLY A 251 -8.84 -26.34 -4.88
CA GLY A 251 -8.91 -26.79 -3.49
C GLY A 251 -8.06 -25.99 -2.50
N VAL A 252 -7.61 -24.81 -2.90
CA VAL A 252 -6.85 -23.86 -2.08
C VAL A 252 -7.44 -22.45 -2.17
N GLU A 253 -7.01 -21.55 -1.31
CA GLU A 253 -7.46 -20.18 -1.26
C GLU A 253 -7.08 -19.43 -2.54
N PRO A 254 -8.05 -18.76 -3.21
CA PRO A 254 -7.79 -18.01 -4.43
C PRO A 254 -6.99 -16.74 -4.16
N GLU A 255 -6.34 -16.25 -5.22
CA GLU A 255 -5.78 -14.91 -5.28
C GLU A 255 -6.62 -14.01 -6.18
N HIS A 256 -6.74 -12.75 -5.78
CA HIS A 256 -7.47 -11.73 -6.53
C HIS A 256 -6.49 -10.72 -7.14
N PRO A 257 -6.68 -10.31 -8.40
CA PRO A 257 -5.81 -9.32 -9.04
C PRO A 257 -6.05 -7.93 -8.43
N ASP A 258 -4.98 -7.29 -7.98
CA ASP A 258 -5.04 -5.90 -7.53
C ASP A 258 -4.57 -4.96 -8.65
N CYS A 259 -3.26 -4.88 -8.88
CA CYS A 259 -2.70 -3.94 -9.84
C CYS A 259 -1.44 -4.44 -10.54
N LEU A 260 -1.10 -3.73 -11.62
CA LEU A 260 0.18 -3.84 -12.32
C LEU A 260 0.85 -2.46 -12.34
N CYS A 261 2.17 -2.47 -12.21
CA CYS A 261 3.01 -1.31 -12.41
C CYS A 261 4.06 -1.62 -13.47
N VAL A 262 4.46 -0.62 -14.22
CA VAL A 262 5.66 -0.67 -15.05
C VAL A 262 6.82 -0.06 -14.28
N ILE A 263 7.98 -0.73 -14.30
CA ILE A 263 9.24 -0.25 -13.72
C ILE A 263 10.26 -0.15 -14.84
N TRP A 264 11.04 0.94 -14.89
CA TRP A 264 12.07 1.12 -15.90
C TRP A 264 13.29 1.82 -15.34
N GLN A 265 14.44 1.57 -15.99
CA GLN A 265 15.71 2.20 -15.69
C GLN A 265 15.75 3.63 -16.22
N GLY A 266 16.52 4.51 -15.58
CA GLY A 266 16.75 5.89 -15.97
C GLY A 266 16.61 6.84 -14.80
N ALA A 267 17.39 7.92 -14.83
CA ALA A 267 17.24 8.95 -13.81
C ALA A 267 15.87 9.60 -13.92
N ARG A 268 15.27 9.93 -12.78
CA ARG A 268 14.01 10.67 -12.71
C ARG A 268 14.19 12.00 -13.45
N GLY A 269 13.32 12.27 -14.44
CA GLY A 269 13.45 13.44 -15.32
C GLY A 269 14.31 13.23 -16.56
N GLU A 270 15.04 12.12 -16.71
CA GLU A 270 15.68 11.75 -17.98
C GLU A 270 14.65 11.15 -18.95
N ARG A 271 14.73 11.56 -20.22
CA ARG A 271 13.94 10.96 -21.28
C ARG A 271 14.58 9.63 -21.68
N PRO A 272 13.95 8.47 -21.44
CA PRO A 272 14.44 7.23 -22.03
C PRO A 272 14.30 7.37 -23.55
N GLY A 273 15.37 7.19 -24.31
CA GLY A 273 15.55 7.02 -25.76
C GLY A 273 14.37 7.14 -26.75
N VAL A 274 13.31 7.80 -26.36
CA VAL A 274 12.13 8.10 -27.18
C VAL A 274 12.54 9.12 -28.22
N GLY A 275 12.29 8.82 -29.48
CA GLY A 275 12.64 9.69 -30.60
C GLY A 275 12.19 11.13 -30.38
N LYS A 276 12.94 12.09 -30.95
CA LYS A 276 12.60 13.52 -30.85
C LYS A 276 11.14 13.74 -31.29
N GLY A 277 10.21 13.81 -30.32
CA GLY A 277 8.80 14.09 -30.62
C GLY A 277 7.78 13.43 -29.69
N GLU A 278 8.07 12.30 -29.06
CA GLU A 278 7.12 11.64 -28.15
C GLU A 278 7.40 12.04 -26.72
N SER A 279 6.46 12.76 -26.12
CA SER A 279 6.53 13.24 -24.74
C SER A 279 5.63 12.45 -23.79
N THR A 280 5.13 11.27 -24.21
CA THR A 280 4.17 10.48 -23.43
C THR A 280 4.54 9.01 -23.39
N ILE A 281 4.29 8.37 -22.23
CA ILE A 281 4.32 6.92 -22.07
C ILE A 281 2.88 6.44 -22.08
N PRO A 282 2.49 5.53 -22.98
CA PRO A 282 1.19 4.89 -22.90
C PRO A 282 1.17 3.91 -21.73
N LEU A 283 0.23 4.09 -20.80
CA LEU A 283 0.05 3.20 -19.66
C LEU A 283 -1.01 2.12 -19.95
N PHE A 284 -0.91 1.45 -21.08
CA PHE A 284 -1.81 0.36 -21.44
C PHE A 284 -1.06 -0.83 -22.04
N LEU A 285 -1.68 -2.00 -21.97
CA LEU A 285 -1.21 -3.24 -22.60
C LEU A 285 -2.20 -3.66 -23.68
N GLU A 286 -1.71 -4.18 -24.80
CA GLU A 286 -2.58 -4.72 -25.84
C GLU A 286 -3.17 -6.06 -25.37
N SER A 287 -4.50 -6.16 -25.28
CA SER A 287 -5.20 -7.35 -24.82
C SER A 287 -4.83 -8.60 -25.63
N SER A 288 -4.66 -8.48 -26.94
CA SER A 288 -4.26 -9.59 -27.81
C SER A 288 -2.89 -10.17 -27.46
N VAL A 289 -1.96 -9.34 -26.99
CA VAL A 289 -0.63 -9.78 -26.54
C VAL A 289 -0.75 -10.50 -25.20
N VAL A 290 -1.53 -9.95 -24.26
CA VAL A 290 -1.78 -10.58 -22.97
C VAL A 290 -2.47 -11.95 -23.13
N GLU A 291 -3.46 -12.05 -24.02
CA GLU A 291 -4.12 -13.32 -24.35
C GLU A 291 -3.16 -14.35 -24.95
N ALA A 292 -2.21 -13.91 -25.79
CA ALA A 292 -1.19 -14.78 -26.34
C ALA A 292 -0.22 -15.32 -25.27
N LEU A 293 0.15 -14.47 -24.29
CA LEU A 293 0.96 -14.86 -23.13
C LEU A 293 0.23 -15.86 -22.24
N GLY A 294 -1.08 -15.70 -22.05
CA GLY A 294 -1.91 -16.63 -21.28
C GLY A 294 -1.89 -18.08 -21.79
N ARG A 295 -1.48 -18.30 -23.04
CA ARG A 295 -1.32 -19.63 -23.67
C ARG A 295 0.09 -20.23 -23.53
N GLY A 296 0.98 -19.58 -22.80
CA GLY A 296 2.35 -20.03 -22.57
C GLY A 296 2.44 -21.32 -21.74
N THR A 297 3.67 -21.72 -21.42
CA THR A 297 3.93 -22.87 -20.53
C THR A 297 3.88 -22.41 -19.09
N TRP A 298 2.96 -23.00 -18.31
CA TRP A 298 2.75 -22.65 -16.90
C TRP A 298 3.29 -23.71 -15.95
N HIS A 299 3.79 -23.27 -14.79
CA HIS A 299 4.43 -24.12 -13.79
C HIS A 299 3.83 -23.93 -12.41
N GLY A 300 3.80 -25.01 -11.64
CA GLY A 300 3.46 -25.04 -10.23
C GLY A 300 1.98 -24.87 -9.92
N LYS A 301 1.62 -25.34 -8.72
CA LYS A 301 0.28 -25.19 -8.14
C LYS A 301 0.37 -24.51 -6.78
N ALA A 302 -0.58 -23.65 -6.48
CA ALA A 302 -0.65 -22.93 -5.23
C ALA A 302 -0.77 -23.89 -4.03
N ASN A 303 -0.05 -23.61 -2.95
CA ASN A 303 -0.19 -24.35 -1.69
C ASN A 303 -1.48 -23.97 -0.95
N LYS A 304 -2.02 -24.89 -0.17
CA LYS A 304 -3.10 -24.61 0.78
C LYS A 304 -2.54 -23.80 1.95
N LEU A 305 -3.27 -22.75 2.38
CA LEU A 305 -2.81 -21.85 3.43
C LEU A 305 -3.44 -22.17 4.80
N SER A 306 -4.67 -22.71 4.83
CA SER A 306 -5.36 -23.10 6.07
C SER A 306 -5.78 -24.57 6.00
N GLY A 307 -5.81 -25.24 7.14
CA GLY A 307 -6.34 -26.60 7.24
C GLY A 307 -7.80 -26.67 6.84
N GLU A 308 -8.62 -25.84 7.46
CA GLU A 308 -10.06 -25.73 7.20
C GLU A 308 -10.50 -24.24 7.22
N HIS A 309 -11.59 -23.96 6.53
CA HIS A 309 -12.27 -22.66 6.60
C HIS A 309 -13.55 -22.83 7.41
N GLY A 310 -13.60 -22.25 8.59
CA GLY A 310 -14.76 -22.39 9.47
C GLY A 310 -16.00 -21.63 9.00
N VAL A 311 -15.82 -20.54 8.24
CA VAL A 311 -16.90 -19.68 7.71
C VAL A 311 -16.47 -19.12 6.35
N GLU A 312 -17.39 -19.14 5.40
CA GLU A 312 -17.26 -18.39 4.15
C GLU A 312 -17.87 -16.99 4.31
N TRP A 313 -17.25 -16.00 3.70
CA TRP A 313 -17.65 -14.60 3.77
C TRP A 313 -18.05 -14.08 2.39
N ASP A 314 -19.20 -14.53 1.88
CA ASP A 314 -19.70 -14.23 0.52
C ASP A 314 -19.66 -12.75 0.16
N ILE A 315 -19.87 -11.87 1.14
CA ILE A 315 -19.85 -10.42 0.94
C ILE A 315 -18.48 -9.90 0.48
N ILE A 316 -17.39 -10.62 0.80
CA ILE A 316 -16.02 -10.27 0.36
C ILE A 316 -15.89 -10.52 -1.14
N GLU A 317 -16.34 -11.67 -1.62
CA GLU A 317 -16.34 -12.01 -3.04
C GLU A 317 -17.32 -11.11 -3.83
N GLU A 318 -18.44 -10.78 -3.21
CA GLU A 318 -19.41 -9.87 -3.80
C GLU A 318 -18.83 -8.46 -4.02
N VAL A 319 -18.16 -7.87 -3.02
CA VAL A 319 -17.57 -6.54 -3.16
C VAL A 319 -16.34 -6.56 -4.06
N ALA A 320 -15.52 -7.62 -4.01
CA ALA A 320 -14.38 -7.81 -4.90
C ALA A 320 -14.83 -7.79 -6.36
N THR A 321 -15.83 -8.61 -6.71
CA THR A 321 -16.38 -8.65 -8.06
C THR A 321 -17.06 -7.34 -8.48
N ALA A 322 -17.84 -6.71 -7.58
CA ALA A 322 -18.50 -5.43 -7.85
C ALA A 322 -17.50 -4.30 -8.12
N SER A 323 -16.34 -4.33 -7.47
CA SER A 323 -15.28 -3.32 -7.63
C SER A 323 -14.28 -3.62 -8.76
N TRP A 324 -14.49 -4.65 -9.57
CA TRP A 324 -13.63 -4.94 -10.71
C TRP A 324 -13.77 -3.86 -11.80
N LYS A 325 -12.65 -3.36 -12.27
CA LYS A 325 -12.58 -2.49 -13.47
C LYS A 325 -12.78 -3.35 -14.71
N GLN A 326 -13.97 -3.28 -15.29
CA GLN A 326 -14.39 -4.13 -16.40
C GLN A 326 -13.72 -3.75 -17.73
N GLN A 327 -13.53 -2.46 -17.96
CA GLN A 327 -13.03 -1.94 -19.23
C GLN A 327 -11.66 -1.30 -19.07
N ALA A 328 -10.75 -1.66 -19.99
CA ALA A 328 -9.50 -0.95 -20.15
C ALA A 328 -9.77 0.46 -20.72
N GLN A 329 -9.12 1.46 -20.14
CA GLN A 329 -9.12 2.82 -20.64
C GLN A 329 -7.73 3.14 -21.19
N ARG A 330 -7.63 3.72 -22.40
CA ARG A 330 -6.33 4.18 -22.88
C ARG A 330 -5.93 5.43 -22.10
N SER A 331 -4.90 5.32 -21.29
CA SER A 331 -4.28 6.46 -20.63
C SER A 331 -2.84 6.64 -21.13
N VAL A 332 -2.40 7.87 -21.15
CA VAL A 332 -1.03 8.25 -21.48
C VAL A 332 -0.52 9.17 -20.38
N VAL A 333 0.74 9.01 -19.99
CA VAL A 333 1.40 9.88 -19.03
C VAL A 333 2.43 10.71 -19.77
N SER A 334 2.40 12.02 -19.56
CA SER A 334 3.42 12.91 -20.09
C SER A 334 4.75 12.65 -19.40
N LEU A 335 5.80 12.44 -20.19
CA LEU A 335 7.16 12.41 -19.66
C LEU A 335 7.53 13.79 -19.11
N PRO A 336 8.28 13.84 -18.01
CA PRO A 336 8.72 15.11 -17.43
C PRO A 336 9.46 15.94 -18.49
N TYR A 337 9.11 17.21 -18.58
CA TYR A 337 9.90 18.16 -19.35
C TYR A 337 11.25 18.36 -18.64
N PRO A 338 12.38 18.44 -19.35
CA PRO A 338 13.69 18.65 -18.74
C PRO A 338 13.84 20.10 -18.23
N HIS A 339 12.86 20.62 -17.54
CA HIS A 339 13.02 21.81 -16.72
C HIS A 339 13.54 21.34 -15.37
N ILE A 340 14.79 21.66 -15.10
CA ILE A 340 15.33 21.71 -13.73
C ILE A 340 14.51 22.80 -13.03
N GLN A 341 13.30 22.46 -12.59
CA GLN A 341 12.62 23.26 -11.60
C GLN A 341 13.29 22.91 -10.27
N GLU A 342 13.82 23.92 -9.63
CA GLU A 342 14.27 23.80 -8.24
C GLU A 342 13.20 23.05 -7.44
N PRO A 343 13.57 22.08 -6.60
CA PRO A 343 12.60 21.41 -5.75
C PRO A 343 11.84 22.52 -4.97
N PRO A 344 10.51 22.51 -4.97
CA PRO A 344 9.76 23.49 -4.22
C PRO A 344 10.14 23.34 -2.76
N HIS A 345 10.78 24.35 -2.18
CA HIS A 345 11.26 24.41 -0.81
C HIS A 345 12.06 23.16 -0.40
N ALA A 346 13.36 23.32 -0.20
CA ALA A 346 14.22 22.26 0.29
C ALA A 346 13.56 21.61 1.52
N LEU A 347 13.16 20.34 1.39
CA LEU A 347 12.64 19.60 2.53
C LEU A 347 13.69 19.65 3.65
N PRO A 348 13.31 19.91 4.90
CA PRO A 348 14.25 19.80 6.01
C PRO A 348 14.91 18.42 5.95
N LEU A 349 16.25 18.36 6.05
CA LEU A 349 16.95 17.08 6.04
C LEU A 349 16.51 16.23 7.25
N THR A 350 16.53 14.92 7.06
CA THR A 350 16.27 14.00 8.19
C THR A 350 17.35 14.19 9.26
N PRO A 351 16.99 14.12 10.55
CA PRO A 351 17.93 14.43 11.65
C PRO A 351 19.20 13.58 11.70
N HIS A 352 19.22 12.41 11.05
CA HIS A 352 20.24 11.39 11.28
C HIS A 352 21.03 10.95 10.04
N GLY A 353 20.79 11.48 8.84
CA GLY A 353 21.52 11.09 7.63
C GLY A 353 21.47 9.58 7.31
N SER A 354 20.43 8.88 7.73
CA SER A 354 20.30 7.42 7.64
C SER A 354 20.18 6.94 6.20
N LEU A 355 20.61 5.71 5.94
CA LEU A 355 20.43 5.06 4.64
C LEU A 355 18.97 4.61 4.45
N ALA A 356 18.46 4.70 3.23
CA ALA A 356 17.09 4.29 2.89
C ALA A 356 16.81 2.83 3.29
N GLY A 357 17.72 1.91 2.96
CA GLY A 357 17.58 0.50 3.32
C GLY A 357 17.61 0.25 4.84
N GLN A 358 18.30 1.08 5.61
CA GLN A 358 18.26 0.99 7.07
C GLN A 358 16.88 1.35 7.58
N ILE A 359 16.32 2.49 7.17
CA ILE A 359 14.99 2.95 7.56
C ILE A 359 13.92 1.92 7.17
N ILE A 360 13.96 1.41 5.93
CA ILE A 360 13.01 0.41 5.43
C ILE A 360 13.05 -0.87 6.27
N ARG A 361 14.26 -1.41 6.53
CA ARG A 361 14.41 -2.66 7.28
C ARG A 361 14.12 -2.52 8.78
N GLN A 362 14.32 -1.33 9.36
CA GLN A 362 14.03 -1.07 10.78
C GLN A 362 12.58 -0.72 11.04
N ARG A 363 11.85 -0.22 10.04
CA ARG A 363 10.45 0.16 10.19
C ARG A 363 9.64 -0.96 10.86
N ARG A 364 8.95 -0.61 11.92
CA ARG A 364 7.99 -1.47 12.65
C ARG A 364 6.78 -0.66 13.04
N SER A 365 5.61 -1.30 13.09
CA SER A 365 4.48 -0.72 13.78
C SER A 365 4.76 -0.70 15.28
N ALA A 366 4.47 0.42 15.95
CA ALA A 366 4.54 0.51 17.39
C ALA A 366 3.41 -0.31 18.01
N VAL A 367 3.68 -0.96 19.13
CA VAL A 367 2.68 -1.66 19.94
C VAL A 367 2.05 -0.71 20.96
N SER A 368 2.85 0.22 21.48
CA SER A 368 2.44 1.27 22.41
C SER A 368 3.39 2.46 22.32
N PHE A 369 2.94 3.62 22.79
CA PHE A 369 3.75 4.84 22.92
C PHE A 369 3.94 5.23 24.38
N ASP A 370 4.95 6.08 24.63
CA ASP A 370 5.33 6.52 25.99
C ASP A 370 4.43 7.61 26.59
N GLY A 371 3.54 8.20 25.77
CA GLY A 371 2.66 9.28 26.18
C GLY A 371 3.38 10.60 26.54
N LYS A 372 4.68 10.73 26.22
CA LYS A 372 5.54 11.85 26.64
C LYS A 372 6.31 12.48 25.49
N THR A 373 6.80 11.69 24.54
CA THR A 373 7.58 12.17 23.40
C THR A 373 6.78 13.20 22.62
N SER A 374 7.38 14.39 22.39
CA SER A 374 6.88 15.40 21.49
C SER A 374 7.66 15.41 20.17
N LEU A 375 7.07 15.98 19.14
CA LEU A 375 7.71 16.22 17.86
C LEU A 375 7.95 17.71 17.67
N SER A 376 9.08 18.08 17.07
CA SER A 376 9.27 19.47 16.63
C SER A 376 8.27 19.83 15.53
N ALA A 377 7.87 21.11 15.46
CA ALA A 377 7.01 21.60 14.39
C ALA A 377 7.64 21.31 13.00
N SER A 378 8.95 21.43 12.85
CA SER A 378 9.64 21.16 11.59
C SER A 378 9.51 19.70 11.15
N THR A 379 9.65 18.74 12.07
CA THR A 379 9.45 17.30 11.80
C THR A 379 8.00 17.02 11.41
N PHE A 380 7.05 17.58 12.13
CA PHE A 380 5.63 17.44 11.83
C PHE A 380 5.28 18.03 10.46
N PHE A 381 5.72 19.23 10.15
CA PHE A 381 5.47 19.87 8.86
C PHE A 381 6.14 19.10 7.71
N ARG A 382 7.35 18.56 7.89
CA ARG A 382 7.96 17.67 6.92
C ARG A 382 7.07 16.46 6.62
N MET A 383 6.56 15.78 7.65
CA MET A 383 5.63 14.64 7.46
C MET A 383 4.39 15.04 6.67
N MET A 384 3.82 16.21 6.94
CA MET A 384 2.66 16.74 6.22
C MET A 384 3.01 17.11 4.76
N GLN A 385 4.19 17.67 4.51
CA GLN A 385 4.67 17.97 3.14
C GLN A 385 4.88 16.69 2.32
N MET A 386 5.45 15.63 2.94
CA MET A 386 5.73 14.36 2.26
C MET A 386 4.47 13.62 1.80
N VAL A 387 3.32 13.88 2.42
CA VAL A 387 2.04 13.30 1.99
C VAL A 387 1.28 14.16 0.98
N MET A 388 1.84 15.29 0.55
CA MET A 388 1.25 16.16 -0.49
C MET A 388 1.61 15.66 -1.90
N PRO A 389 0.63 15.30 -2.75
CA PRO A 389 0.92 14.77 -4.07
C PRO A 389 1.27 15.83 -5.11
N GLN A 390 1.00 17.13 -4.85
CA GLN A 390 1.16 18.23 -5.83
C GLN A 390 0.50 17.90 -7.16
N SER A 391 -0.79 17.64 -7.13
CA SER A 391 -1.59 17.15 -8.27
C SER A 391 -1.72 18.15 -9.42
N ASP A 392 -1.36 19.40 -9.21
CA ASP A 392 -1.21 20.44 -10.27
C ASP A 392 -0.09 20.13 -11.27
N ARG A 393 0.78 19.15 -10.95
CA ARG A 393 1.87 18.71 -11.82
C ARG A 393 1.48 17.46 -12.63
N PRO A 394 2.09 17.27 -13.82
CA PRO A 394 2.03 15.98 -14.52
C PRO A 394 2.45 14.83 -13.60
N GLN A 395 1.84 13.66 -13.73
CA GLN A 395 2.04 12.54 -12.79
C GLN A 395 3.51 12.24 -12.49
N LEU A 396 4.36 12.07 -13.51
CA LEU A 396 5.76 11.71 -13.31
C LEU A 396 6.65 12.86 -12.78
N ASP A 397 6.12 14.10 -12.75
CA ASP A 397 6.76 15.26 -12.13
C ASP A 397 6.34 15.47 -10.67
N ARG A 398 5.34 14.72 -10.20
CA ARG A 398 4.90 14.77 -8.81
C ARG A 398 6.02 14.31 -7.87
N PRO A 399 6.09 14.82 -6.63
CA PRO A 399 7.09 14.34 -5.68
C PRO A 399 6.93 12.84 -5.42
N MET A 400 8.05 12.11 -5.29
CA MET A 400 8.06 10.70 -4.92
C MET A 400 7.46 10.52 -3.51
N PRO A 401 6.61 9.52 -3.25
CA PRO A 401 6.19 8.44 -4.15
C PRO A 401 4.91 8.73 -4.97
N TRP A 402 4.39 9.95 -4.97
CA TRP A 402 3.12 10.31 -5.61
C TRP A 402 3.18 10.28 -7.14
N ASP A 403 4.36 10.20 -7.72
CA ASP A 403 4.59 10.00 -9.15
C ASP A 403 4.14 8.60 -9.64
N VAL A 404 4.00 7.61 -8.75
CA VAL A 404 3.38 6.33 -9.09
C VAL A 404 1.86 6.43 -9.25
N TRP A 405 1.23 7.42 -8.59
CA TRP A 405 -0.20 7.55 -8.44
C TRP A 405 -0.82 8.41 -9.55
N PRO A 406 -1.66 7.83 -10.44
CA PRO A 406 -2.15 8.55 -11.63
C PRO A 406 -3.30 9.52 -11.35
N TYR A 407 -3.89 9.46 -10.16
CA TYR A 407 -5.12 10.18 -9.86
C TYR A 407 -4.90 11.47 -9.08
N GLU A 408 -5.94 12.33 -9.10
CA GLU A 408 -6.08 13.41 -8.12
C GLU A 408 -6.33 12.81 -6.73
N PRO A 409 -5.78 13.42 -5.65
CA PRO A 409 -5.97 12.90 -4.32
C PRO A 409 -7.46 12.93 -3.94
N ALA A 410 -7.92 11.82 -3.38
CA ALA A 410 -9.27 11.70 -2.84
C ALA A 410 -9.26 11.60 -1.30
N ILE A 411 -8.09 11.51 -0.69
CA ILE A 411 -7.91 11.36 0.76
C ILE A 411 -7.40 12.67 1.36
N HIS A 412 -8.07 13.14 2.42
CA HIS A 412 -7.66 14.27 3.26
C HIS A 412 -7.40 13.77 4.67
N VAL A 413 -6.69 14.55 5.51
CA VAL A 413 -6.24 14.06 6.82
C VAL A 413 -6.85 14.91 7.93
N LEU A 414 -7.71 14.33 8.77
CA LEU A 414 -8.24 14.95 9.98
C LEU A 414 -7.33 14.56 11.15
N LEU A 415 -6.61 15.54 11.73
CA LEU A 415 -5.58 15.31 12.73
C LEU A 415 -6.06 15.64 14.14
N PHE A 416 -5.65 14.82 15.09
CA PHE A 416 -5.73 15.03 16.54
C PHE A 416 -4.30 15.29 17.04
N VAL A 417 -3.92 16.56 17.18
CA VAL A 417 -2.58 16.97 17.60
C VAL A 417 -2.52 17.04 19.12
N HIS A 418 -1.55 16.33 19.71
CA HIS A 418 -1.40 16.20 21.16
C HIS A 418 -0.13 16.85 21.68
N ARG A 419 1.02 16.54 21.07
CA ARG A 419 2.35 16.94 21.52
C ARG A 419 3.26 17.26 20.33
N VAL A 420 2.98 18.37 19.65
CA VAL A 420 3.85 18.96 18.62
C VAL A 420 4.29 20.33 19.12
N ASP A 421 5.61 20.52 19.26
CA ASP A 421 6.18 21.74 19.82
C ASP A 421 5.83 22.94 18.93
N GLY A 422 5.32 23.99 19.55
CA GLY A 422 4.88 25.21 18.86
C GLY A 422 3.48 25.16 18.26
N LEU A 423 2.80 24.01 18.29
CA LEU A 423 1.40 23.88 17.90
C LEU A 423 0.51 23.70 19.13
N LYS A 424 -0.68 24.30 19.10
CA LYS A 424 -1.68 24.08 20.14
C LYS A 424 -2.28 22.68 20.01
N PRO A 425 -2.55 21.96 21.11
CA PRO A 425 -3.33 20.74 21.05
C PRO A 425 -4.73 21.00 20.48
N GLY A 426 -5.24 20.09 19.66
CA GLY A 426 -6.56 20.25 19.05
C GLY A 426 -6.78 19.48 17.77
N LEU A 427 -7.83 19.88 17.05
CA LEU A 427 -8.19 19.33 15.76
C LEU A 427 -7.59 20.18 14.63
N TYR A 428 -7.04 19.49 13.64
CA TYR A 428 -6.48 20.09 12.44
C TYR A 428 -6.95 19.31 11.21
N VAL A 429 -6.87 19.92 10.04
CA VAL A 429 -7.10 19.24 8.77
C VAL A 429 -6.04 19.62 7.76
N LEU A 430 -5.49 18.60 7.08
CA LEU A 430 -4.66 18.76 5.89
C LEU A 430 -5.53 18.46 4.65
N VAL A 431 -5.74 19.47 3.83
CA VAL A 431 -6.48 19.38 2.58
C VAL A 431 -5.51 19.09 1.45
N ARG A 432 -5.44 17.84 0.99
CA ARG A 432 -4.42 17.40 0.03
C ARG A 432 -4.69 17.82 -1.42
N ASP A 433 -5.90 18.33 -1.70
CA ASP A 433 -6.25 18.99 -2.94
C ASP A 433 -6.93 20.33 -2.63
N LEU A 434 -6.25 21.45 -2.94
CA LEU A 434 -6.79 22.78 -2.69
C LEU A 434 -8.07 23.08 -3.49
N GLN A 435 -8.29 22.45 -4.63
CA GLN A 435 -9.52 22.62 -5.40
C GLN A 435 -10.74 22.09 -4.63
N LYS A 436 -10.53 21.19 -3.68
CA LYS A 436 -11.56 20.60 -2.82
C LYS A 436 -11.79 21.33 -1.49
N LEU A 437 -11.01 22.37 -1.19
CA LEU A 437 -11.10 23.10 0.08
C LEU A 437 -12.54 23.55 0.39
N SER A 438 -13.19 24.21 -0.56
CA SER A 438 -14.57 24.71 -0.37
C SER A 438 -15.57 23.56 -0.14
N PHE A 439 -15.42 22.44 -0.85
CA PHE A 439 -16.25 21.26 -0.67
C PHE A 439 -16.09 20.66 0.74
N ILE A 440 -14.85 20.52 1.22
CA ILE A 440 -14.55 19.96 2.53
C ILE A 440 -15.07 20.88 3.64
N GLN A 441 -14.87 22.20 3.50
CA GLN A 441 -15.41 23.19 4.44
C GLN A 441 -16.93 23.10 4.55
N GLN A 442 -17.63 23.02 3.42
CA GLN A 442 -19.10 22.91 3.39
C GLN A 442 -19.61 21.58 3.91
N SER A 443 -18.79 20.52 3.85
CA SER A 443 -19.14 19.18 4.34
C SER A 443 -18.99 19.04 5.85
N MET A 444 -18.32 20.00 6.54
CA MET A 444 -18.01 19.96 7.96
C MET A 444 -18.84 20.99 8.75
N ASN A 445 -18.72 20.97 10.09
CA ASN A 445 -19.37 21.92 10.98
C ASN A 445 -18.96 23.36 10.62
N PRO A 446 -19.92 24.27 10.34
CA PRO A 446 -19.62 25.67 10.00
C PRO A 446 -19.00 26.47 11.16
N GLU A 447 -19.06 25.97 12.40
CA GLU A 447 -18.44 26.61 13.57
C GLU A 447 -16.92 26.37 13.67
N LEU A 448 -16.35 25.48 12.84
CA LEU A 448 -14.90 25.23 12.80
C LEU A 448 -14.16 26.46 12.23
N THR A 449 -13.01 26.78 12.82
CA THR A 449 -12.36 28.08 12.56
C THR A 449 -11.59 28.16 11.23
N TRP A 450 -11.08 27.05 10.71
CA TRP A 450 -10.30 26.97 9.46
C TRP A 450 -9.14 27.98 9.40
N THR A 451 -8.44 28.14 10.51
CA THR A 451 -7.32 29.07 10.61
C THR A 451 -6.04 28.47 10.04
N PRO A 452 -5.34 29.13 9.11
CA PRO A 452 -4.01 28.69 8.69
C PRO A 452 -3.08 28.54 9.91
N VAL A 453 -2.29 27.45 9.92
CA VAL A 453 -1.42 27.15 11.07
C VAL A 453 -0.22 28.08 11.09
N PRO A 454 0.04 28.80 12.19
CA PRO A 454 1.21 29.70 12.30
C PRO A 454 2.53 28.93 12.15
N GLY A 455 3.46 29.48 11.36
CA GLY A 455 4.76 28.85 11.09
C GLY A 455 4.71 27.66 10.13
N CYS A 456 3.53 27.36 9.58
CA CYS A 456 3.37 26.36 8.54
C CYS A 456 4.13 26.79 7.27
N PRO A 457 4.85 25.87 6.58
CA PRO A 457 5.46 26.16 5.31
C PRO A 457 4.47 26.69 4.28
N GLU A 458 4.92 27.66 3.47
CA GLU A 458 4.10 28.22 2.40
C GLU A 458 3.61 27.10 1.45
N GLY A 459 2.35 27.18 1.04
CA GLY A 459 1.74 26.19 0.13
C GLY A 459 1.30 24.88 0.79
N LEU A 460 1.51 24.67 2.10
CA LEU A 460 0.98 23.51 2.81
C LEU A 460 -0.44 23.81 3.34
N PRO A 461 -1.50 23.18 2.80
CA PRO A 461 -2.89 23.51 3.14
C PRO A 461 -3.32 22.83 4.46
N LEU A 462 -2.68 23.23 5.54
CA LEU A 462 -2.94 22.76 6.89
C LEU A 462 -3.70 23.83 7.68
N TYR A 463 -4.87 23.46 8.21
CA TYR A 463 -5.75 24.36 8.94
C TYR A 463 -5.98 23.85 10.36
N TRP A 464 -5.96 24.75 11.31
CA TRP A 464 -6.40 24.51 12.67
C TRP A 464 -7.91 24.73 12.75
N LEU A 465 -8.63 23.76 13.29
CA LEU A 465 -10.09 23.73 13.34
C LEU A 465 -10.63 24.07 14.73
N LEU A 466 -10.04 23.49 15.77
CA LEU A 466 -10.53 23.63 17.14
C LEU A 466 -9.39 23.41 18.15
N GLU A 467 -9.29 24.27 19.18
CA GLU A 467 -8.36 24.11 20.30
C GLU A 467 -8.95 23.19 21.38
N GLY A 468 -8.17 22.27 21.92
CA GLY A 468 -8.59 21.41 23.03
C GLY A 468 -7.74 20.16 23.17
N ASP A 469 -7.82 19.50 24.32
CA ASP A 469 -7.20 18.18 24.52
C ASP A 469 -8.02 17.11 23.82
N ALA A 470 -7.53 16.66 22.66
CA ALA A 470 -8.20 15.68 21.80
C ALA A 470 -7.81 14.22 22.09
N LYS A 471 -6.96 13.93 23.11
CA LYS A 471 -6.45 12.59 23.38
C LYS A 471 -7.55 11.56 23.63
N LYS A 472 -8.47 11.87 24.55
CA LYS A 472 -9.59 10.95 24.86
C LYS A 472 -10.47 10.70 23.64
N LEU A 473 -10.69 11.74 22.82
CA LEU A 473 -11.47 11.64 21.60
C LEU A 473 -10.78 10.73 20.58
N ALA A 474 -9.46 10.91 20.37
CA ALA A 474 -8.65 10.06 19.49
C ALA A 474 -8.68 8.59 19.92
N ILE A 475 -8.53 8.30 21.22
CA ILE A 475 -8.66 6.94 21.80
C ILE A 475 -10.05 6.38 21.50
N GLN A 476 -11.10 7.14 21.79
CA GLN A 476 -12.47 6.70 21.63
C GLN A 476 -12.80 6.32 20.19
N VAL A 477 -12.46 7.16 19.21
CA VAL A 477 -12.75 6.87 17.80
C VAL A 477 -11.85 5.79 17.20
N SER A 478 -10.72 5.50 17.82
CA SER A 478 -9.79 4.44 17.40
C SER A 478 -10.04 3.10 18.13
N CYS A 479 -11.29 2.70 18.30
CA CYS A 479 -11.71 1.47 19.01
C CYS A 479 -11.14 1.37 20.42
N HIS A 480 -11.13 2.48 21.16
CA HIS A 480 -10.60 2.58 22.53
C HIS A 480 -9.12 2.17 22.68
N GLN A 481 -8.32 2.37 21.62
CA GLN A 481 -6.90 2.06 21.65
C GLN A 481 -6.10 3.25 22.21
N ASP A 482 -5.49 3.08 23.38
CA ASP A 482 -4.72 4.13 24.08
C ASP A 482 -3.60 4.71 23.21
N ILE A 483 -3.01 3.90 22.32
CA ILE A 483 -1.94 4.31 21.42
C ILE A 483 -2.29 5.55 20.58
N ALA A 484 -3.58 5.77 20.28
CA ALA A 484 -4.03 6.95 19.52
C ALA A 484 -3.92 8.26 20.33
N GLY A 485 -4.06 8.23 21.65
CA GLY A 485 -3.89 9.38 22.54
C GLY A 485 -2.47 9.51 23.09
N ASP A 486 -1.74 8.41 23.18
CA ASP A 486 -0.35 8.37 23.66
C ASP A 486 0.66 8.81 22.58
N GLY A 487 0.28 8.84 21.31
CA GLY A 487 1.08 9.41 20.22
C GLY A 487 1.32 10.92 20.35
N ALA A 488 2.27 11.46 19.64
CA ALA A 488 2.43 12.92 19.50
C ALA A 488 1.26 13.52 18.73
N PHE A 489 0.75 12.79 17.76
CA PHE A 489 -0.51 13.05 17.06
C PHE A 489 -1.09 11.77 16.48
N SER A 490 -2.39 11.78 16.25
CA SER A 490 -3.10 10.73 15.51
C SER A 490 -4.02 11.37 14.46
N PHE A 491 -4.58 10.58 13.57
CA PHE A 491 -5.47 11.11 12.54
C PHE A 491 -6.35 10.05 11.92
N GLY A 492 -7.46 10.51 11.32
CA GLY A 492 -8.31 9.74 10.40
C GLY A 492 -8.13 10.24 8.97
N MET A 493 -8.09 9.31 8.03
CA MET A 493 -8.01 9.60 6.60
C MET A 493 -9.43 9.68 6.02
N LEU A 494 -9.85 10.89 5.67
CA LEU A 494 -11.17 11.19 5.13
C LEU A 494 -11.14 11.12 3.61
N ALA A 495 -11.88 10.18 3.04
CA ALA A 495 -12.03 10.02 1.60
C ALA A 495 -13.23 10.82 1.05
N GLU A 496 -13.08 11.49 -0.08
CA GLU A 496 -14.18 11.86 -0.96
C GLU A 496 -14.83 10.55 -1.45
N PHE A 497 -16.02 10.21 -1.00
CA PHE A 497 -16.50 8.84 -1.12
C PHE A 497 -17.58 8.65 -2.18
N GLU A 498 -18.85 9.01 -1.88
CA GLU A 498 -19.97 8.69 -2.78
C GLU A 498 -19.84 9.39 -4.14
N GLY A 499 -19.46 10.66 -4.17
CA GLY A 499 -19.26 11.40 -5.42
C GLY A 499 -18.22 10.72 -6.31
N ARG A 500 -17.09 10.30 -5.74
CA ARG A 500 -16.02 9.61 -6.48
C ARG A 500 -16.50 8.26 -7.06
N LEU A 501 -17.31 7.50 -6.30
CA LEU A 501 -17.89 6.24 -6.78
C LEU A 501 -18.95 6.46 -7.87
N ARG A 502 -19.83 7.46 -7.71
CA ARG A 502 -20.89 7.75 -8.68
C ARG A 502 -20.35 8.27 -10.00
N GLU A 503 -19.30 9.09 -9.98
CA GLU A 503 -18.65 9.66 -11.17
C GLU A 503 -17.69 8.68 -11.84
N GLY A 504 -16.89 7.97 -11.07
CA GLY A 504 -15.80 7.13 -11.56
C GLY A 504 -16.14 5.64 -11.70
N GLY A 505 -17.14 5.15 -10.96
CA GLY A 505 -17.54 3.74 -10.93
C GLY A 505 -17.07 2.99 -9.66
N ALA A 506 -17.65 1.82 -9.43
CA ALA A 506 -17.40 0.98 -8.25
C ALA A 506 -15.92 0.60 -8.06
N TRP A 507 -15.16 0.53 -9.16
CA TRP A 507 -13.73 0.20 -9.16
C TRP A 507 -12.85 1.23 -8.43
N TRP A 508 -13.38 2.41 -8.13
CA TRP A 508 -12.71 3.41 -7.29
C TRP A 508 -12.61 2.98 -5.83
N TYR A 509 -13.49 2.10 -5.36
CA TYR A 509 -13.53 1.72 -3.95
C TYR A 509 -12.20 1.15 -3.42
N PRO A 510 -11.56 0.15 -4.05
CA PRO A 510 -10.23 -0.30 -3.64
C PRO A 510 -9.19 0.80 -3.68
N ARG A 511 -9.25 1.69 -4.66
CA ARG A 511 -8.25 2.75 -4.87
C ARG A 511 -8.24 3.80 -3.76
N LEU A 512 -9.37 4.06 -3.13
CA LEU A 512 -9.43 4.92 -1.95
C LEU A 512 -8.62 4.33 -0.78
N PHE A 513 -8.66 3.01 -0.61
CA PHE A 513 -7.85 2.31 0.39
C PHE A 513 -6.39 2.21 -0.03
N TRP A 514 -6.09 2.04 -1.32
CA TRP A 514 -4.70 2.06 -1.82
C TRP A 514 -4.05 3.42 -1.57
N GLU A 515 -4.75 4.52 -1.84
CA GLU A 515 -4.24 5.87 -1.54
C GLU A 515 -4.00 6.05 -0.04
N SER A 516 -4.91 5.57 0.80
CA SER A 516 -4.76 5.59 2.26
C SER A 516 -3.54 4.77 2.72
N GLY A 517 -3.35 3.58 2.16
CA GLY A 517 -2.18 2.74 2.44
C GLY A 517 -0.87 3.36 1.98
N LEU A 518 -0.84 3.96 0.78
CA LEU A 518 0.33 4.69 0.25
C LEU A 518 0.70 5.87 1.16
N LEU A 519 -0.29 6.65 1.60
CA LEU A 519 -0.10 7.74 2.57
C LEU A 519 0.47 7.21 3.90
N GLY A 520 -0.11 6.13 4.42
CA GLY A 520 0.39 5.46 5.61
C GLY A 520 1.83 4.96 5.45
N GLN A 521 2.21 4.46 4.26
CA GLN A 521 3.59 4.01 3.99
C GLN A 521 4.60 5.16 4.06
N VAL A 522 4.28 6.30 3.49
CA VAL A 522 5.12 7.51 3.59
C VAL A 522 5.34 7.86 5.06
N LEU A 523 4.27 7.92 5.84
CA LEU A 523 4.36 8.32 7.25
C LEU A 523 5.05 7.29 8.14
N TYR A 524 4.98 5.99 7.82
CA TYR A 524 5.77 4.97 8.50
C TYR A 524 7.28 5.23 8.35
N LEU A 525 7.73 5.55 7.15
CA LEU A 525 9.15 5.78 6.88
C LEU A 525 9.61 7.14 7.42
N GLU A 526 8.80 8.18 7.31
CA GLU A 526 9.11 9.49 7.88
C GLU A 526 9.19 9.44 9.42
N ALA A 527 8.32 8.65 10.07
CA ALA A 527 8.40 8.44 11.51
C ALA A 527 9.71 7.73 11.91
N GLU A 528 10.07 6.64 11.21
CA GLU A 528 11.31 5.92 11.46
C GLU A 528 12.54 6.81 11.21
N ALA A 529 12.54 7.61 10.14
CA ALA A 529 13.59 8.57 9.82
C ALA A 529 13.72 9.69 10.87
N ALA A 530 12.62 10.04 11.53
CA ALA A 530 12.59 11.02 12.63
C ALA A 530 12.95 10.42 14.01
N GLY A 531 13.25 9.11 14.09
CA GLY A 531 13.57 8.43 15.34
C GLY A 531 12.35 8.15 16.24
N VAL A 532 11.15 8.22 15.69
CA VAL A 532 9.88 7.83 16.33
C VAL A 532 9.25 6.67 15.56
N ARG A 533 8.08 6.19 15.96
CA ARG A 533 7.37 5.16 15.22
C ARG A 533 5.94 5.56 14.90
N ALA A 534 5.39 4.83 13.96
CA ALA A 534 4.02 4.95 13.54
C ALA A 534 3.25 3.63 13.75
N THR A 535 1.93 3.71 13.74
CA THR A 535 1.04 2.55 13.71
C THR A 535 -0.22 2.88 12.92
N GLY A 536 -0.53 2.05 11.92
CA GLY A 536 -1.83 2.07 11.26
C GLY A 536 -2.87 1.38 12.13
N ILE A 537 -4.04 1.98 12.26
CA ILE A 537 -5.16 1.50 13.05
C ILE A 537 -6.32 1.18 12.09
N GLY A 538 -6.47 -0.08 11.72
CA GLY A 538 -7.58 -0.54 10.87
C GLY A 538 -8.90 -0.70 11.63
N CYS A 539 -8.84 -0.99 12.93
CA CYS A 539 -10.01 -1.03 13.81
C CYS A 539 -10.27 0.37 14.39
N PHE A 540 -11.25 1.06 13.84
CA PHE A 540 -11.72 2.37 14.29
C PHE A 540 -13.25 2.43 14.14
N PHE A 541 -13.89 3.33 14.85
CA PHE A 541 -15.33 3.59 14.71
C PHE A 541 -15.56 4.59 13.58
N ASP A 542 -16.20 4.13 12.52
CA ASP A 542 -16.31 4.88 11.26
C ASP A 542 -17.13 6.18 11.44
N ASP A 543 -18.36 6.09 11.92
CA ASP A 543 -19.26 7.25 12.01
C ASP A 543 -18.91 8.25 13.13
N PRO A 544 -18.42 7.84 14.32
CA PRO A 544 -18.00 8.79 15.35
C PRO A 544 -16.96 9.81 14.90
N VAL A 545 -16.08 9.46 13.96
CA VAL A 545 -15.14 10.43 13.37
C VAL A 545 -15.86 11.49 12.56
N HIS A 546 -16.91 11.08 11.82
CA HIS A 546 -17.73 12.01 11.04
C HIS A 546 -18.52 12.95 11.95
N GLU A 547 -19.04 12.43 13.07
CA GLU A 547 -19.79 13.22 14.07
C GLU A 547 -18.96 14.35 14.69
N ILE A 548 -17.65 14.13 14.94
CA ILE A 548 -16.74 15.13 15.49
C ILE A 548 -16.73 16.41 14.64
N VAL A 549 -16.73 16.26 13.33
CA VAL A 549 -16.68 17.35 12.36
C VAL A 549 -18.01 17.59 11.66
N ALA A 550 -19.09 16.96 12.13
CA ALA A 550 -20.46 17.05 11.63
C ALA A 550 -20.64 16.69 10.13
N VAL A 551 -19.78 15.83 9.60
CA VAL A 551 -19.94 15.27 8.25
C VAL A 551 -21.20 14.40 8.21
N LYS A 552 -22.04 14.59 7.18
CA LYS A 552 -23.30 13.87 6.99
C LYS A 552 -23.27 13.00 5.74
N GLY A 553 -24.02 11.89 5.81
CA GLY A 553 -24.18 10.97 4.68
C GLY A 553 -22.87 10.29 4.28
N LEU A 554 -22.67 10.15 2.98
CA LEU A 554 -21.53 9.43 2.40
C LEU A 554 -20.58 10.34 1.60
N SER A 555 -20.70 11.67 1.75
CA SER A 555 -19.85 12.62 1.01
C SER A 555 -18.36 12.46 1.35
N LEU A 556 -18.05 12.36 2.65
CA LEU A 556 -16.73 12.03 3.18
C LEU A 556 -16.83 10.81 4.08
N GLN A 557 -15.88 9.88 3.99
CA GLN A 557 -15.83 8.68 4.84
C GLN A 557 -14.42 8.46 5.39
N SER A 558 -14.31 8.16 6.69
CA SER A 558 -13.04 7.74 7.29
C SER A 558 -12.71 6.32 6.85
N LEU A 559 -11.53 6.12 6.27
CA LEU A 559 -11.12 4.82 5.74
C LEU A 559 -9.99 4.17 6.52
N TYR A 560 -9.12 4.96 7.16
CA TYR A 560 -7.96 4.48 7.89
C TYR A 560 -7.59 5.45 9.00
N HIS A 561 -7.23 4.94 10.18
CA HIS A 561 -6.63 5.74 11.24
C HIS A 561 -5.14 5.45 11.38
N PHE A 562 -4.43 6.39 11.95
CA PHE A 562 -2.98 6.30 12.06
C PHE A 562 -2.49 7.15 13.25
N THR A 563 -1.37 6.74 13.87
CA THR A 563 -0.79 7.49 14.99
C THR A 563 0.73 7.41 14.98
N ILE A 564 1.38 8.48 15.46
CA ILE A 564 2.84 8.62 15.47
C ILE A 564 3.28 9.12 16.85
N GLY A 565 4.35 8.50 17.40
CA GLY A 565 4.85 8.85 18.74
C GLY A 565 6.13 8.13 19.12
N GLY A 566 6.60 8.37 20.32
CA GLY A 566 7.76 7.70 20.93
C GLY A 566 7.43 6.25 21.29
N PRO A 567 8.07 5.25 20.66
CA PRO A 567 7.72 3.85 20.86
C PRO A 567 8.17 3.33 22.23
N MET A 568 7.35 2.47 22.83
CA MET A 568 7.75 1.61 23.93
C MET A 568 8.11 0.23 23.40
N GLU A 569 9.32 -0.23 23.70
CA GLU A 569 9.76 -1.57 23.33
C GLU A 569 9.23 -2.62 24.31
N ASP A 570 8.55 -3.64 23.80
CA ASP A 570 8.16 -4.79 24.61
C ASP A 570 9.38 -5.73 24.78
N ARG A 571 9.96 -5.72 25.97
CA ARG A 571 11.15 -6.51 26.31
C ARG A 571 10.93 -8.02 26.29
N ARG A 572 9.69 -8.49 26.22
CA ARG A 572 9.34 -9.92 26.09
C ARG A 572 9.52 -10.41 24.66
N LEU A 573 9.59 -9.50 23.68
CA LEU A 573 9.70 -9.81 22.26
C LEU A 573 11.17 -9.85 21.82
N MET A 574 11.64 -11.03 21.45
CA MET A 574 12.93 -11.20 20.79
C MET A 574 12.81 -10.88 19.29
N THR A 575 13.82 -10.21 18.72
CA THR A 575 13.92 -9.95 17.29
C THR A 575 15.04 -10.79 16.69
N LEU A 576 14.70 -11.62 15.69
CA LEU A 576 15.65 -12.48 14.99
C LEU A 576 15.89 -11.99 13.56
N PRO A 577 17.04 -12.32 12.93
CA PRO A 577 17.33 -11.98 11.56
C PRO A 577 16.28 -12.52 10.58
N PRO A 578 15.96 -11.78 9.48
CA PRO A 578 14.90 -12.16 8.56
C PRO A 578 15.15 -13.50 7.85
N TYR A 579 16.39 -13.79 7.47
CA TYR A 579 16.76 -14.96 6.66
C TYR A 579 17.78 -15.88 7.33
N GLY A 580 17.81 -15.96 8.65
CA GLY A 580 18.69 -16.87 9.39
C GLY A 580 18.46 -18.35 9.04
N HIS A 581 17.21 -18.74 8.75
CA HIS A 581 16.85 -20.09 8.30
C HIS A 581 17.39 -20.39 6.90
N VAL A 582 17.25 -19.47 5.94
CA VAL A 582 17.74 -19.65 4.57
C VAL A 582 19.27 -19.76 4.52
N LYS A 583 19.97 -18.98 5.35
CA LYS A 583 21.46 -19.06 5.43
C LYS A 583 21.91 -20.45 5.88
N ARG A 584 21.31 -20.99 6.96
CA ARG A 584 21.63 -22.35 7.44
C ARG A 584 21.37 -23.41 6.39
N GLU A 585 20.18 -23.40 5.74
CA GLU A 585 19.83 -24.35 4.69
C GLU A 585 20.79 -24.31 3.49
N ARG A 586 21.27 -23.12 3.10
CA ARG A 586 22.25 -22.95 2.01
C ARG A 586 23.64 -23.42 2.42
N GLU A 587 24.05 -23.23 3.67
CA GLU A 587 25.34 -23.72 4.21
C GLU A 587 25.33 -25.26 4.26
N GLU A 588 24.29 -25.87 4.83
CA GLU A 588 24.12 -27.33 4.89
C GLU A 588 24.12 -27.98 3.49
N SER A 589 23.48 -27.32 2.50
CA SER A 589 23.44 -27.80 1.11
C SER A 589 24.78 -27.67 0.38
N ALA A 590 25.66 -26.79 0.82
CA ALA A 590 27.01 -26.60 0.24
C ALA A 590 28.05 -27.57 0.83
N GLU A 591 27.77 -28.16 2.00
CA GLU A 591 28.62 -29.15 2.66
C GLU A 591 28.32 -30.60 2.23
N CYS A 592 27.19 -30.84 1.56
CA CYS A 592 26.81 -32.12 0.94
C CYS A 592 27.24 -32.20 -0.52
#